data_e4ac6953785fff5eeeefe60140adc87f
#
_entry.id   e4ac6953785fff5eeeefe60140adc87f
#
_cell.length_a   1.000
_cell.length_b   1.000
_cell.length_c   1.000
_cell.angle_alpha   90.00
_cell.angle_beta   90.00
_cell.angle_gamma   90.00
#
_symmetry.space_group_name_H-M   'P 1'
#
loop_
_entity.id
_entity.type
_entity.pdbx_description
1 polymer ?
#
loop_
_entity_poly.entity_id
_entity_poly.type
_entity_poly.pdbx_seq_one_letter_code
_entity_poly.pdbx_strand_id
1 'polypeptide(L)'
;CHMFLMSMQNLIIYKFTSLYHILEELGLDLNLDISFVDSENSLNNKVKNLNNYLIISNKKYLNITNQFVLDKNPINIFKLVEKINIEFLKIQFNSQSQIKVNNYMIDLNSREIKNNNARLKLTEKEINTIIYLSNSSTTVSINELQEKVWSNQSDIETHTVETHIYRLRKKILNNFSDKEFIISKKNGYQIN
;
A
#
# COMPACT_ATOMS: atom_id res chain seq x y z
N CYS A 1 17.51 -5.65 -19.53
CA CYS A 1 16.64 -4.53 -19.90
C CYS A 1 15.22 -4.86 -19.48
N HIS A 2 14.82 -4.57 -18.22
CA HIS A 2 13.42 -4.68 -17.80
C HIS A 2 12.68 -3.44 -18.33
N MET A 3 11.96 -3.63 -19.43
CA MET A 3 10.93 -2.72 -19.86
C MET A 3 9.85 -2.72 -18.76
N PHE A 4 9.84 -1.67 -17.93
CA PHE A 4 8.71 -1.35 -17.07
C PHE A 4 7.51 -1.13 -17.99
N LEU A 5 6.59 -2.09 -18.06
CA LEU A 5 5.25 -1.87 -18.54
C LEU A 5 4.64 -0.84 -17.60
N MET A 6 4.65 0.44 -18.00
CA MET A 6 3.88 1.49 -17.33
C MET A 6 2.42 1.03 -17.38
N SER A 7 1.89 0.60 -16.25
CA SER A 7 0.46 0.29 -16.13
C SER A 7 -0.32 1.54 -16.48
N MET A 8 -1.19 1.42 -17.46
CA MET A 8 -2.06 2.50 -17.94
C MET A 8 -2.78 3.14 -16.74
N GLN A 9 -2.67 4.45 -16.60
CA GLN A 9 -3.29 5.21 -15.53
C GLN A 9 -4.74 5.49 -15.90
N ASN A 10 -5.71 5.14 -15.03
CA ASN A 10 -7.13 5.31 -15.31
C ASN A 10 -7.68 6.53 -14.57
N LEU A 11 -8.11 7.55 -15.31
CA LEU A 11 -8.74 8.74 -14.79
C LEU A 11 -10.26 8.64 -14.94
N ILE A 12 -10.98 8.58 -13.83
CA ILE A 12 -12.44 8.46 -13.81
C ILE A 12 -13.02 9.81 -13.37
N ILE A 13 -13.81 10.41 -14.25
CA ILE A 13 -14.54 11.65 -13.93
C ILE A 13 -15.94 11.26 -13.43
N TYR A 14 -16.19 11.52 -12.14
CA TYR A 14 -17.42 11.10 -11.46
C TYR A 14 -18.38 12.28 -11.28
N LYS A 15 -19.55 12.21 -11.93
CA LYS A 15 -20.62 13.23 -11.88
C LYS A 15 -20.14 14.66 -12.17
N PHE A 16 -19.17 14.80 -13.06
CA PHE A 16 -18.61 16.10 -13.44
C PHE A 16 -18.44 16.19 -14.95
N THR A 17 -19.58 16.20 -15.68
CA THR A 17 -19.67 16.13 -17.13
C THR A 17 -18.89 17.24 -17.85
N SER A 18 -18.95 18.48 -17.35
CA SER A 18 -18.22 19.59 -17.98
C SER A 18 -16.71 19.39 -17.96
N LEU A 19 -16.16 18.84 -16.88
CA LEU A 19 -14.73 18.52 -16.81
C LEU A 19 -14.37 17.41 -17.80
N TYR A 20 -15.22 16.37 -17.91
CA TYR A 20 -14.99 15.27 -18.84
C TYR A 20 -14.87 15.79 -20.29
N HIS A 21 -15.82 16.59 -20.75
CA HIS A 21 -15.78 17.15 -22.10
C HIS A 21 -14.57 18.05 -22.34
N ILE A 22 -14.19 18.89 -21.37
CA ILE A 22 -12.99 19.72 -21.48
C ILE A 22 -11.74 18.85 -21.66
N LEU A 23 -11.59 17.79 -20.88
CA LEU A 23 -10.41 16.92 -20.97
C LEU A 23 -10.39 16.10 -22.27
N GLU A 24 -11.57 15.69 -22.76
CA GLU A 24 -11.74 14.97 -24.03
C GLU A 24 -11.40 15.87 -25.22
N GLU A 25 -11.93 17.10 -25.26
CA GLU A 25 -11.65 18.08 -26.34
C GLU A 25 -10.19 18.51 -26.41
N LEU A 26 -9.53 18.61 -25.27
CA LEU A 26 -8.14 19.05 -25.23
C LEU A 26 -7.18 18.04 -25.85
N GLY A 27 -7.61 16.79 -26.10
CA GLY A 27 -6.79 15.77 -26.75
C GLY A 27 -5.40 15.66 -26.13
N LEU A 28 -5.30 15.94 -24.81
CA LEU A 28 -4.03 15.97 -24.12
C LEU A 28 -3.39 14.58 -24.27
N ASP A 29 -2.19 14.53 -24.80
CA ASP A 29 -1.32 13.34 -24.85
C ASP A 29 -0.90 12.94 -23.42
N LEU A 30 -1.92 12.82 -22.56
CA LEU A 30 -1.79 12.30 -21.22
C LEU A 30 -1.87 10.78 -21.38
N ASN A 31 -0.86 10.03 -21.12
CA ASN A 31 -0.91 8.55 -21.08
C ASN A 31 -1.96 8.04 -20.06
N LEU A 32 -3.19 8.59 -20.14
CA LEU A 32 -4.33 8.38 -19.25
C LEU A 32 -5.50 7.82 -20.04
N ASP A 33 -6.12 6.77 -19.55
CA ASP A 33 -7.45 6.34 -19.97
C ASP A 33 -8.51 7.14 -19.21
N ILE A 34 -9.13 8.11 -19.89
CA ILE A 34 -10.13 9.00 -19.31
C ILE A 34 -11.54 8.44 -19.55
N SER A 35 -12.33 8.37 -18.49
CA SER A 35 -13.69 7.87 -18.59
C SER A 35 -14.64 8.63 -17.69
N PHE A 36 -15.91 8.72 -18.12
CA PHE A 36 -16.99 9.35 -17.37
C PHE A 36 -17.89 8.31 -16.70
N VAL A 37 -18.32 8.61 -15.46
CA VAL A 37 -19.28 7.79 -14.71
C VAL A 37 -20.24 8.71 -13.95
N ASP A 38 -21.54 8.43 -14.02
CA ASP A 38 -22.59 9.24 -13.40
C ASP A 38 -23.30 8.56 -12.23
N SER A 39 -23.13 7.24 -12.07
CA SER A 39 -23.79 6.47 -11.01
C SER A 39 -22.79 5.73 -10.12
N GLU A 40 -23.18 5.52 -8.86
CA GLU A 40 -22.34 4.81 -7.88
C GLU A 40 -22.14 3.33 -8.26
N ASN A 41 -23.18 2.68 -8.80
CA ASN A 41 -23.09 1.30 -9.23
C ASN A 41 -22.10 1.12 -10.39
N SER A 42 -22.15 2.01 -11.39
CA SER A 42 -21.21 2.01 -12.51
C SER A 42 -19.79 2.28 -12.03
N LEU A 43 -19.62 3.21 -11.08
CA LEU A 43 -18.32 3.50 -10.48
C LEU A 43 -17.74 2.27 -9.79
N ASN A 44 -18.52 1.64 -8.89
CA ASN A 44 -18.09 0.46 -8.16
C ASN A 44 -17.73 -0.71 -9.08
N ASN A 45 -18.48 -0.91 -10.16
CA ASN A 45 -18.17 -1.95 -11.13
C ASN A 45 -16.88 -1.65 -11.91
N LYS A 46 -16.66 -0.38 -12.26
CA LYS A 46 -15.47 0.03 -13.00
C LYS A 46 -14.20 -0.11 -12.16
N VAL A 47 -14.22 0.33 -10.91
CA VAL A 47 -13.02 0.31 -10.04
C VAL A 47 -12.63 -1.09 -9.56
N LYS A 48 -13.56 -2.07 -9.53
CA LYS A 48 -13.27 -3.45 -9.11
C LYS A 48 -12.12 -4.11 -9.85
N ASN A 49 -11.93 -3.75 -11.12
CA ASN A 49 -10.94 -4.37 -12.01
C ASN A 49 -9.72 -3.48 -12.25
N LEU A 50 -9.63 -2.33 -11.58
CA LEU A 50 -8.56 -1.36 -11.78
C LEU A 50 -7.63 -1.31 -10.56
N ASN A 51 -6.34 -1.47 -10.80
CA ASN A 51 -5.31 -1.36 -9.74
C ASN A 51 -4.77 0.06 -9.60
N ASN A 52 -4.75 0.84 -10.69
CA ASN A 52 -4.20 2.18 -10.73
C ASN A 52 -5.24 3.14 -11.32
N TYR A 53 -6.03 3.78 -10.46
CA TYR A 53 -7.07 4.72 -10.85
C TYR A 53 -7.13 5.92 -9.92
N LEU A 54 -7.54 7.06 -10.49
CA LEU A 54 -7.86 8.30 -9.78
C LEU A 54 -9.29 8.72 -10.15
N ILE A 55 -10.09 9.09 -9.15
CA ILE A 55 -11.44 9.58 -9.35
C ILE A 55 -11.45 11.09 -9.11
N ILE A 56 -11.91 11.88 -10.09
CA ILE A 56 -12.13 13.32 -9.94
C ILE A 56 -13.63 13.61 -9.85
N SER A 57 -13.99 14.44 -8.88
CA SER A 57 -15.37 14.90 -8.66
C SER A 57 -15.39 16.36 -8.19
N ASN A 58 -16.54 17.02 -8.32
CA ASN A 58 -16.72 18.40 -7.86
C ASN A 58 -17.03 18.52 -6.37
N LYS A 59 -17.32 17.41 -5.69
CA LYS A 59 -17.56 17.35 -4.25
C LYS A 59 -17.05 16.03 -3.66
N LYS A 60 -16.84 16.00 -2.35
CA LYS A 60 -16.40 14.81 -1.64
C LYS A 60 -17.54 13.80 -1.47
N TYR A 61 -17.23 12.53 -1.78
CA TYR A 61 -18.09 11.38 -1.52
C TYR A 61 -17.42 10.47 -0.49
N LEU A 62 -18.16 10.08 0.57
CA LEU A 62 -17.56 9.43 1.76
C LEU A 62 -17.00 8.02 1.49
N ASN A 63 -17.62 7.27 0.58
CA ASN A 63 -17.28 5.86 0.33
C ASN A 63 -16.34 5.66 -0.87
N ILE A 64 -15.73 6.74 -1.38
CA ILE A 64 -14.86 6.68 -2.55
C ILE A 64 -13.40 6.84 -2.12
N THR A 65 -12.58 5.84 -2.45
CA THR A 65 -11.11 5.87 -2.32
C THR A 65 -10.48 6.50 -3.56
N ASN A 66 -9.22 6.93 -3.46
CA ASN A 66 -8.45 7.56 -4.54
C ASN A 66 -9.21 8.73 -5.19
N GLN A 67 -9.89 9.53 -4.38
CA GLN A 67 -10.67 10.68 -4.82
C GLN A 67 -9.88 11.96 -4.73
N PHE A 68 -9.85 12.71 -5.85
CA PHE A 68 -9.40 14.10 -5.93
C PHE A 68 -10.62 15.00 -6.11
N VAL A 69 -10.87 15.89 -5.16
CA VAL A 69 -12.00 16.83 -5.21
C VAL A 69 -11.55 18.13 -5.81
N LEU A 70 -12.17 18.52 -6.94
CA LEU A 70 -11.97 19.79 -7.61
C LEU A 70 -13.10 20.76 -7.22
N ASP A 71 -12.96 21.39 -6.05
CA ASP A 71 -13.97 22.28 -5.46
C ASP A 71 -13.76 23.76 -5.81
N LYS A 72 -12.56 24.13 -6.31
CA LYS A 72 -12.19 25.50 -6.64
C LYS A 72 -12.12 25.70 -8.15
N ASN A 73 -13.03 26.51 -8.68
CA ASN A 73 -13.06 26.96 -10.08
C ASN A 73 -13.02 28.50 -10.14
N PRO A 74 -12.43 29.11 -11.17
CA PRO A 74 -11.74 28.48 -12.28
C PRO A 74 -10.34 27.95 -11.90
N ILE A 75 -9.89 26.90 -12.60
CA ILE A 75 -8.54 26.35 -12.47
C ILE A 75 -7.84 26.40 -13.83
N ASN A 76 -6.57 26.75 -13.81
CA ASN A 76 -5.73 26.65 -15.02
C ASN A 76 -5.51 25.19 -15.38
N ILE A 77 -5.69 24.84 -16.66
CA ILE A 77 -5.60 23.46 -17.14
C ILE A 77 -4.25 22.81 -16.87
N PHE A 78 -3.14 23.53 -17.03
CA PHE A 78 -1.80 23.00 -16.74
C PHE A 78 -1.63 22.69 -15.26
N LYS A 79 -2.18 23.52 -14.37
CA LYS A 79 -2.19 23.24 -12.93
C LYS A 79 -3.09 22.05 -12.57
N LEU A 80 -4.17 21.85 -13.31
CA LEU A 80 -5.01 20.67 -13.11
C LEU A 80 -4.26 19.39 -13.49
N VAL A 81 -3.61 19.37 -14.66
CA VAL A 81 -2.80 18.24 -15.13
C VAL A 81 -1.66 17.93 -14.16
N GLU A 82 -0.97 18.95 -13.68
CA GLU A 82 0.08 18.81 -12.66
C GLU A 82 -0.46 18.14 -11.38
N LYS A 83 -1.61 18.58 -10.88
CA LYS A 83 -2.26 18.00 -9.71
C LYS A 83 -2.68 16.54 -9.93
N ILE A 84 -3.24 16.22 -11.10
CA ILE A 84 -3.59 14.85 -11.48
C ILE A 84 -2.34 13.95 -11.43
N ASN A 85 -1.24 14.40 -12.03
CA ASN A 85 0.02 13.66 -12.02
C ASN A 85 0.55 13.45 -10.59
N ILE A 86 0.49 14.48 -9.74
CA ILE A 86 0.89 14.35 -8.33
C ILE A 86 0.03 13.32 -7.59
N GLU A 87 -1.28 13.32 -7.81
CA GLU A 87 -2.17 12.33 -7.18
C GLU A 87 -1.88 10.89 -7.65
N PHE A 88 -1.61 10.68 -8.94
CA PHE A 88 -1.18 9.38 -9.44
C PHE A 88 0.15 8.93 -8.84
N LEU A 89 1.12 9.82 -8.71
CA LEU A 89 2.40 9.52 -8.04
C LEU A 89 2.19 9.11 -6.58
N LYS A 90 1.28 9.77 -5.85
CA LYS A 90 0.93 9.38 -4.47
C LYS A 90 0.31 7.98 -4.41
N ILE A 91 -0.62 7.68 -5.32
CA ILE A 91 -1.26 6.36 -5.41
C ILE A 91 -0.21 5.27 -5.68
N GLN A 92 0.68 5.51 -6.63
CA GLN A 92 1.76 4.58 -6.98
C GLN A 92 2.72 4.38 -5.80
N PHE A 93 3.14 5.46 -5.14
CA PHE A 93 4.02 5.39 -3.97
C PHE A 93 3.37 4.59 -2.82
N ASN A 94 2.09 4.82 -2.55
CA ASN A 94 1.36 4.10 -1.53
C ASN A 94 1.18 2.61 -1.88
N SER A 95 0.91 2.29 -3.14
CA SER A 95 0.77 0.89 -3.58
C SER A 95 2.08 0.11 -3.53
N GLN A 96 3.20 0.75 -3.84
CA GLN A 96 4.54 0.14 -3.77
C GLN A 96 5.01 -0.08 -2.34
N SER A 97 4.47 0.65 -1.36
CA SER A 97 4.80 0.50 0.05
C SER A 97 4.06 -0.63 0.75
N GLN A 98 3.10 -1.27 0.09
CA GLN A 98 2.26 -2.30 0.70
C GLN A 98 2.76 -3.70 0.37
N ILE A 99 3.03 -4.47 1.42
CA ILE A 99 3.46 -5.87 1.33
C ILE A 99 2.39 -6.75 1.97
N LYS A 100 1.90 -7.74 1.24
CA LYS A 100 0.97 -8.73 1.76
C LYS A 100 1.74 -9.90 2.38
N VAL A 101 1.44 -10.21 3.62
CA VAL A 101 1.96 -11.37 4.35
C VAL A 101 0.76 -12.13 4.92
N ASN A 102 0.42 -13.26 4.33
CA ASN A 102 -0.76 -14.05 4.67
C ASN A 102 -2.06 -13.22 4.61
N ASN A 103 -2.76 -13.09 5.73
CA ASN A 103 -3.99 -12.31 5.89
C ASN A 103 -3.73 -10.86 6.32
N TYR A 104 -2.47 -10.45 6.35
CA TYR A 104 -2.06 -9.11 6.78
C TYR A 104 -1.53 -8.29 5.63
N MET A 105 -1.74 -6.98 5.72
CA MET A 105 -1.12 -5.99 4.86
C MET A 105 -0.16 -5.15 5.70
N ILE A 106 1.09 -5.07 5.30
CA ILE A 106 2.11 -4.22 5.91
C ILE A 106 2.29 -3.00 5.04
N ASP A 107 2.17 -1.81 5.62
CA ASP A 107 2.48 -0.54 4.99
C ASP A 107 3.83 -0.04 5.52
N LEU A 108 4.82 0.00 4.64
CA LEU A 108 6.19 0.40 4.97
C LEU A 108 6.30 1.88 5.31
N ASN A 109 5.45 2.74 4.72
CA ASN A 109 5.48 4.18 4.93
C ASN A 109 4.92 4.55 6.31
N SER A 110 3.75 4.00 6.64
CA SER A 110 3.13 4.24 7.95
C SER A 110 3.72 3.35 9.06
N ARG A 111 4.49 2.32 8.68
CA ARG A 111 5.01 1.27 9.57
C ARG A 111 3.90 0.57 10.33
N GLU A 112 2.83 0.23 9.62
CA GLU A 112 1.66 -0.44 10.19
C GLU A 112 1.45 -1.81 9.56
N ILE A 113 1.09 -2.79 10.38
CA ILE A 113 0.48 -4.04 9.95
C ILE A 113 -1.01 -4.00 10.25
N LYS A 114 -1.83 -4.42 9.31
CA LYS A 114 -3.29 -4.42 9.43
C LYS A 114 -3.91 -5.68 8.85
N ASN A 115 -5.05 -6.05 9.41
CA ASN A 115 -6.03 -6.96 8.83
C ASN A 115 -7.39 -6.25 8.72
N ASN A 116 -8.46 -6.98 8.39
CA ASN A 116 -9.79 -6.41 8.24
C ASN A 116 -10.33 -5.73 9.53
N ASN A 117 -9.86 -6.14 10.71
CA ASN A 117 -10.44 -5.77 12.00
C ASN A 117 -9.56 -4.84 12.84
N ALA A 118 -8.26 -4.84 12.64
CA ALA A 118 -7.32 -4.13 13.49
C ALA A 118 -6.09 -3.63 12.73
N ARG A 119 -5.41 -2.65 13.33
CA ARG A 119 -4.12 -2.12 12.87
C ARG A 119 -3.16 -1.98 14.05
N LEU A 120 -1.88 -2.15 13.77
CA LEU A 120 -0.84 -2.11 14.78
C LEU A 120 0.41 -1.44 14.21
N LYS A 121 0.95 -0.45 14.92
CA LYS A 121 2.26 0.14 14.59
C LYS A 121 3.41 -0.77 14.97
N LEU A 122 4.35 -0.89 14.03
CA LEU A 122 5.57 -1.68 14.17
C LEU A 122 6.80 -0.78 14.10
N THR A 123 7.87 -1.24 14.72
CA THR A 123 9.21 -0.65 14.50
C THR A 123 9.77 -1.16 13.17
N GLU A 124 10.79 -0.49 12.66
CA GLU A 124 11.50 -0.91 11.45
C GLU A 124 12.07 -2.33 11.56
N LYS A 125 12.67 -2.65 12.71
CA LYS A 125 13.21 -4.00 12.96
C LYS A 125 12.13 -5.08 13.01
N GLU A 126 10.94 -4.78 13.57
CA GLU A 126 9.79 -5.68 13.57
C GLU A 126 9.31 -5.95 12.14
N ILE A 127 9.22 -4.89 11.31
CA ILE A 127 8.84 -5.02 9.90
C ILE A 127 9.85 -5.85 9.13
N ASN A 128 11.15 -5.53 9.24
CA ASN A 128 12.21 -6.25 8.55
C ASN A 128 12.24 -7.72 8.96
N THR A 129 12.00 -8.02 10.24
CA THR A 129 11.87 -9.40 10.73
C THR A 129 10.71 -10.13 10.03
N ILE A 130 9.53 -9.53 9.99
CA ILE A 130 8.36 -10.14 9.34
C ILE A 130 8.62 -10.36 7.85
N ILE A 131 9.15 -9.37 7.15
CA ILE A 131 9.45 -9.47 5.71
C ILE A 131 10.48 -10.58 5.45
N TYR A 132 11.56 -10.61 6.24
CA TYR A 132 12.59 -11.63 6.08
C TYR A 132 12.02 -13.05 6.29
N LEU A 133 11.27 -13.25 7.36
CA LEU A 133 10.62 -14.53 7.65
C LEU A 133 9.59 -14.92 6.58
N SER A 134 8.83 -13.96 6.06
CA SER A 134 7.80 -14.24 5.03
C SER A 134 8.38 -14.60 3.67
N ASN A 135 9.59 -14.12 3.36
CA ASN A 135 10.29 -14.44 2.12
C ASN A 135 11.08 -15.76 2.19
N SER A 136 11.18 -16.35 3.39
CA SER A 136 11.91 -17.58 3.61
C SER A 136 10.97 -18.77 3.53
N SER A 137 11.31 -19.75 2.69
CA SER A 137 10.54 -21.00 2.53
C SER A 137 10.80 -22.02 3.65
N THR A 138 11.81 -21.78 4.49
CA THR A 138 12.26 -22.67 5.55
C THR A 138 12.36 -21.92 6.87
N THR A 139 12.56 -22.68 7.96
CA THR A 139 12.81 -22.10 9.28
C THR A 139 14.11 -21.29 9.27
N VAL A 140 14.05 -20.03 9.71
CA VAL A 140 15.17 -19.10 9.78
C VAL A 140 15.79 -19.18 11.18
N SER A 141 17.09 -19.40 11.26
CA SER A 141 17.81 -19.48 12.54
C SER A 141 17.97 -18.09 13.20
N ILE A 142 18.22 -18.10 14.51
CA ILE A 142 18.46 -16.85 15.25
C ILE A 142 19.72 -16.13 14.73
N ASN A 143 20.79 -16.88 14.44
CA ASN A 143 22.02 -16.33 13.90
C ASN A 143 21.81 -15.68 12.54
N GLU A 144 21.01 -16.31 11.68
CA GLU A 144 20.67 -15.76 10.37
C GLU A 144 19.81 -14.48 10.50
N LEU A 145 18.82 -14.46 11.40
CA LEU A 145 18.07 -13.24 11.69
C LEU A 145 18.99 -12.13 12.22
N GLN A 146 19.90 -12.46 13.13
CA GLN A 146 20.88 -11.50 13.65
C GLN A 146 21.70 -10.88 12.51
N GLU A 147 22.26 -11.72 11.63
CA GLU A 147 23.06 -11.25 10.49
C GLU A 147 22.24 -10.42 9.50
N LYS A 148 21.06 -10.88 9.10
CA LYS A 148 20.28 -10.28 7.99
C LYS A 148 19.42 -9.10 8.41
N VAL A 149 18.94 -9.08 9.66
CA VAL A 149 18.05 -8.01 10.14
C VAL A 149 18.75 -7.02 11.07
N TRP A 150 19.78 -7.45 11.81
CA TRP A 150 20.51 -6.62 12.78
C TRP A 150 21.97 -6.34 12.39
N SER A 151 22.40 -6.66 11.17
CA SER A 151 23.79 -6.58 10.68
C SER A 151 24.52 -5.25 10.93
N ASN A 152 23.80 -4.14 11.12
CA ASN A 152 24.40 -2.83 11.41
C ASN A 152 24.71 -2.57 12.89
N GLN A 153 24.53 -3.56 13.74
CA GLN A 153 24.78 -3.48 15.17
C GLN A 153 25.68 -4.67 15.57
N SER A 154 26.99 -4.47 15.48
CA SER A 154 28.02 -5.52 15.63
C SER A 154 28.04 -6.22 16.99
N ASP A 155 27.36 -5.66 17.99
CA ASP A 155 27.42 -6.12 19.39
C ASP A 155 26.09 -6.66 19.93
N ILE A 156 25.13 -6.98 19.05
CA ILE A 156 23.87 -7.59 19.51
C ILE A 156 24.05 -9.08 19.71
N GLU A 157 23.84 -9.52 20.95
CA GLU A 157 23.79 -10.94 21.29
C GLU A 157 22.54 -11.62 20.75
N THR A 158 22.63 -12.91 20.43
CA THR A 158 21.48 -13.74 19.97
C THR A 158 20.29 -13.68 20.92
N HIS A 159 20.52 -13.58 22.21
CA HIS A 159 19.50 -13.41 23.24
C HIS A 159 18.67 -12.13 23.07
N THR A 160 19.27 -11.07 22.55
CA THR A 160 18.55 -9.83 22.21
C THR A 160 17.57 -10.05 21.07
N VAL A 161 17.96 -10.80 20.02
CA VAL A 161 17.11 -11.15 18.90
C VAL A 161 15.90 -11.97 19.36
N GLU A 162 16.12 -13.00 20.20
CA GLU A 162 15.04 -13.80 20.79
C GLU A 162 14.04 -12.95 21.57
N THR A 163 14.55 -12.01 22.38
CA THR A 163 13.71 -11.08 23.15
C THR A 163 12.86 -10.19 22.23
N HIS A 164 13.44 -9.70 21.14
CA HIS A 164 12.70 -8.90 20.15
C HIS A 164 11.59 -9.72 19.48
N ILE A 165 11.87 -10.94 19.07
CA ILE A 165 10.87 -11.83 18.46
C ILE A 165 9.77 -12.20 19.46
N TYR A 166 10.12 -12.50 20.70
CA TYR A 166 9.13 -12.75 21.75
C TYR A 166 8.19 -11.55 21.94
N ARG A 167 8.72 -10.33 22.01
CA ARG A 167 7.93 -9.10 22.13
C ARG A 167 7.04 -8.88 20.92
N LEU A 168 7.56 -9.11 19.70
CA LEU A 168 6.78 -9.01 18.46
C LEU A 168 5.64 -10.01 18.46
N ARG A 169 5.88 -11.29 18.77
CA ARG A 169 4.85 -12.31 18.88
C ARG A 169 3.76 -11.92 19.89
N LYS A 170 4.15 -11.44 21.07
CA LYS A 170 3.21 -10.97 22.09
C LYS A 170 2.38 -9.78 21.61
N LYS A 171 2.99 -8.86 20.88
CA LYS A 171 2.35 -7.69 20.30
C LYS A 171 1.30 -8.08 19.25
N ILE A 172 1.64 -9.02 18.35
CA ILE A 172 0.71 -9.59 17.36
C ILE A 172 -0.45 -10.33 18.05
N LEU A 173 -0.15 -11.20 19.00
CA LEU A 173 -1.17 -11.92 19.77
C LEU A 173 -2.17 -10.97 20.45
N ASN A 174 -1.69 -9.93 21.12
CA ASN A 174 -2.53 -8.99 21.85
C ASN A 174 -3.45 -8.17 20.94
N ASN A 175 -3.02 -7.85 19.71
CA ASN A 175 -3.78 -6.98 18.79
C ASN A 175 -4.66 -7.76 17.80
N PHE A 176 -4.22 -8.94 17.40
CA PHE A 176 -4.91 -9.72 16.36
C PHE A 176 -5.41 -11.09 16.84
N SER A 177 -5.14 -11.45 18.10
CA SER A 177 -5.44 -12.77 18.67
C SER A 177 -4.79 -13.93 17.89
N ASP A 178 -3.71 -13.64 17.16
CA ASP A 178 -2.99 -14.59 16.32
C ASP A 178 -1.68 -15.03 17.00
N LYS A 179 -1.70 -16.22 17.57
CA LYS A 179 -0.52 -16.84 18.21
C LYS A 179 0.37 -17.61 17.24
N GLU A 180 -0.12 -17.84 16.01
CA GLU A 180 0.51 -18.69 15.00
C GLU A 180 1.16 -17.91 13.87
N PHE A 181 1.05 -16.59 13.85
CA PHE A 181 1.63 -15.74 12.81
C PHE A 181 3.15 -15.93 12.69
N ILE A 182 3.87 -15.96 13.82
CA ILE A 182 5.29 -16.36 13.87
C ILE A 182 5.41 -17.61 14.73
N ILE A 183 5.79 -18.71 14.13
CA ILE A 183 5.94 -20.01 14.79
C ILE A 183 7.39 -20.19 15.23
N SER A 184 7.57 -20.63 16.50
CA SER A 184 8.87 -21.08 16.99
C SER A 184 9.06 -22.55 16.63
N LYS A 185 10.15 -22.88 15.99
CA LYS A 185 10.61 -24.24 15.68
C LYS A 185 11.88 -24.55 16.45
N LYS A 186 12.31 -25.83 16.45
CA LYS A 186 13.51 -26.29 17.18
C LYS A 186 14.76 -25.46 16.85
N ASN A 187 14.90 -25.00 15.59
CA ASN A 187 16.10 -24.33 15.10
C ASN A 187 15.87 -22.86 14.71
N GLY A 188 14.76 -22.24 15.12
CA GLY A 188 14.49 -20.83 14.78
C GLY A 188 13.01 -20.48 14.65
N TYR A 189 12.70 -19.58 13.72
CA TYR A 189 11.38 -19.02 13.54
C TYR A 189 10.91 -19.09 12.07
N GLN A 190 9.61 -19.12 11.88
CA GLN A 190 8.97 -19.17 10.56
C GLN A 190 7.63 -18.44 10.60
N ILE A 191 7.26 -17.77 9.54
CA ILE A 191 5.88 -17.34 9.28
C ILE A 191 5.16 -18.46 8.58
N ASN A 192 3.94 -18.76 9.05
CA ASN A 192 3.14 -19.89 8.54
C ASN A 192 2.39 -19.49 7.29
#